data_6776bb656ff7ac9962caecefb9ae8b04
#
_entry.id   6776bb656ff7ac9962caecefb9ae8b04
#
_cell.length_a   1.000
_cell.length_b   1.000
_cell.length_c   1.000
_cell.angle_alpha   90.00
_cell.angle_beta   90.00
_cell.angle_gamma   90.00
#
_symmetry.space_group_name_H-M   'P 1'
#
loop_
_entity.id
_entity.type
_entity.pdbx_description
1 polymer ?
#
loop_
_entity_poly.entity_id
_entity_poly.type
_entity_poly.pdbx_seq_one_letter_code
_entity_poly.pdbx_strand_id
1 'polypeptide(L)'
;MRLYKLPDTVLKVKGNSSTFLNGITSNTLDAPLNAFLNQHGRIIATFRQQKVSDDEFLIGVPVNTVDNLLKHLERYARLSHVQILPTEQNVFIDLDTAQSVWSIQAEINSISDKEFTLFRLDHNIPLMGIDYQADEFILNVHEFNFVSYTKGCFLGQEPVAKVHNRAKPSRTLTVVYEDQCSEQDKARMTSIAADSESGRRKGFMFVSNKSA
;
A
#
# COMPACT_ATOMS: atom_id res chain seq x y z
N MET A 1 8.71 -22.08 0.70
CA MET A 1 7.95 -20.87 1.11
C MET A 1 8.89 -19.90 1.76
N ARG A 2 9.15 -18.79 1.13
CA ARG A 2 10.13 -17.75 1.53
C ARG A 2 9.36 -16.56 2.06
N LEU A 3 9.16 -16.50 3.38
CA LEU A 3 8.30 -15.52 4.02
C LEU A 3 9.09 -14.36 4.62
N TYR A 4 8.61 -13.15 4.38
CA TYR A 4 9.05 -11.94 5.03
C TYR A 4 7.89 -11.30 5.82
N LYS A 5 8.10 -11.10 7.13
CA LYS A 5 7.13 -10.43 8.00
C LYS A 5 7.12 -8.93 7.75
N LEU A 6 5.96 -8.38 7.41
CA LEU A 6 5.81 -6.93 7.29
C LEU A 6 5.72 -6.26 8.67
N PRO A 7 6.25 -5.03 8.82
CA PRO A 7 6.12 -4.24 10.04
C PRO A 7 4.72 -3.59 10.13
N ASP A 8 3.69 -4.38 9.85
CA ASP A 8 2.31 -3.93 9.81
C ASP A 8 1.58 -4.30 11.10
N THR A 9 0.65 -3.46 11.52
CA THR A 9 -0.36 -3.81 12.52
C THR A 9 -1.55 -4.40 11.80
N VAL A 10 -1.99 -5.57 12.24
CA VAL A 10 -3.20 -6.19 11.70
C VAL A 10 -4.41 -5.77 12.52
N LEU A 11 -5.36 -5.14 11.85
CA LEU A 11 -6.63 -4.73 12.40
C LEU A 11 -7.74 -5.65 11.87
N LYS A 12 -8.67 -6.02 12.75
CA LYS A 12 -9.92 -6.69 12.40
C LYS A 12 -11.01 -5.65 12.25
N VAL A 13 -11.68 -5.66 11.11
CA VAL A 13 -12.86 -4.84 10.81
C VAL A 13 -14.07 -5.76 10.87
N LYS A 14 -14.99 -5.54 11.82
CA LYS A 14 -16.13 -6.41 12.10
C LYS A 14 -17.44 -5.64 12.17
N GLY A 15 -18.54 -6.30 11.76
CA GLY A 15 -19.90 -5.75 11.69
C GLY A 15 -20.31 -5.54 10.23
N ASN A 16 -20.96 -4.45 9.89
CA ASN A 16 -21.33 -4.15 8.50
C ASN A 16 -20.11 -3.80 7.63
N SER A 17 -19.07 -4.66 7.70
CA SER A 17 -17.73 -4.36 7.20
C SER A 17 -17.64 -4.30 5.68
N SER A 18 -18.34 -5.18 4.96
CA SER A 18 -18.34 -5.13 3.48
C SER A 18 -18.91 -3.82 2.95
N THR A 19 -20.07 -3.38 3.46
CA THR A 19 -20.68 -2.09 3.05
C THR A 19 -19.79 -0.92 3.41
N PHE A 20 -19.26 -0.92 4.64
CA PHE A 20 -18.37 0.12 5.14
C PHE A 20 -17.11 0.24 4.29
N LEU A 21 -16.34 -0.83 4.13
CA LEU A 21 -15.10 -0.82 3.36
C LEU A 21 -15.35 -0.48 1.89
N ASN A 22 -16.43 -0.99 1.31
CA ASN A 22 -16.75 -0.68 -0.09
C ASN A 22 -17.01 0.83 -0.30
N GLY A 23 -17.55 1.53 0.67
CA GLY A 23 -17.81 2.98 0.58
C GLY A 23 -16.59 3.88 0.82
N ILE A 24 -15.57 3.40 1.54
CA ILE A 24 -14.46 4.25 2.00
C ILE A 24 -13.09 3.85 1.48
N THR A 25 -12.96 2.73 0.78
CA THR A 25 -11.70 2.27 0.20
C THR A 25 -11.68 2.36 -1.30
N SER A 26 -10.51 2.54 -1.89
CA SER A 26 -10.35 2.85 -3.31
C SER A 26 -10.37 1.63 -4.25
N ASN A 27 -10.23 0.41 -3.72
CA ASN A 27 -10.23 -0.82 -4.52
C ASN A 27 -11.40 -1.75 -4.14
N THR A 28 -11.58 -2.82 -4.91
CA THR A 28 -12.58 -3.88 -4.60
C THR A 28 -12.20 -4.64 -3.35
N LEU A 29 -13.18 -5.27 -2.72
CA LEU A 29 -12.95 -6.04 -1.49
C LEU A 29 -12.27 -7.40 -1.72
N ASP A 30 -12.24 -7.85 -2.97
CA ASP A 30 -11.54 -9.07 -3.39
C ASP A 30 -10.07 -8.82 -3.78
N ALA A 31 -9.70 -7.56 -3.98
CA ALA A 31 -8.32 -7.20 -4.27
C ALA A 31 -7.42 -7.40 -3.04
N PRO A 32 -6.17 -7.89 -3.19
CA PRO A 32 -5.26 -8.09 -2.07
C PRO A 32 -4.74 -6.79 -1.46
N LEU A 33 -4.78 -5.70 -2.22
CA LEU A 33 -4.29 -4.36 -1.85
C LEU A 33 -5.41 -3.33 -1.97
N ASN A 34 -5.46 -2.40 -1.04
CA ASN A 34 -6.44 -1.34 -1.02
C ASN A 34 -5.89 -0.07 -0.35
N ALA A 35 -6.62 1.05 -0.42
CA ALA A 35 -6.23 2.27 0.25
C ALA A 35 -7.43 3.00 0.86
N PHE A 36 -7.20 3.63 2.02
CA PHE A 36 -8.05 4.67 2.56
C PHE A 36 -7.56 6.02 2.07
N LEU A 37 -8.46 6.79 1.51
CA LEU A 37 -8.16 8.12 0.95
C LEU A 37 -8.94 9.20 1.70
N ASN A 38 -8.42 10.43 1.67
CA ASN A 38 -9.21 11.59 2.02
C ASN A 38 -10.04 12.07 0.80
N GLN A 39 -10.90 13.06 1.01
CA GLN A 39 -11.76 13.63 -0.04
C GLN A 39 -10.99 14.22 -1.25
N HIS A 40 -9.69 14.42 -1.14
CA HIS A 40 -8.83 14.95 -2.20
C HIS A 40 -8.07 13.85 -2.96
N GLY A 41 -8.39 12.56 -2.73
CA GLY A 41 -7.70 11.44 -3.35
C GLY A 41 -6.28 11.19 -2.83
N ARG A 42 -5.96 11.74 -1.65
CA ARG A 42 -4.66 11.55 -1.01
C ARG A 42 -4.71 10.41 -0.02
N ILE A 43 -3.63 9.69 0.07
CA ILE A 43 -3.47 8.48 0.89
C ILE A 43 -3.54 8.85 2.38
N ILE A 44 -4.41 8.17 3.11
CA ILE A 44 -4.38 8.07 4.58
C ILE A 44 -3.56 6.85 4.97
N ALA A 45 -3.88 5.69 4.39
CA ALA A 45 -3.11 4.47 4.52
C ALA A 45 -3.35 3.57 3.30
N THR A 46 -2.28 2.94 2.80
CA THR A 46 -2.39 1.77 1.93
C THR A 46 -2.27 0.52 2.79
N PHE A 47 -2.97 -0.53 2.43
CA PHE A 47 -3.03 -1.72 3.24
C PHE A 47 -3.24 -3.00 2.42
N ARG A 48 -2.89 -4.12 3.02
CA ARG A 48 -3.24 -5.45 2.55
C ARG A 48 -4.54 -5.87 3.21
N GLN A 49 -5.37 -6.63 2.50
CA GLN A 49 -6.63 -7.10 3.07
C GLN A 49 -6.85 -8.59 2.81
N GLN A 50 -7.58 -9.19 3.74
CA GLN A 50 -8.12 -10.54 3.63
C GLN A 50 -9.58 -10.53 4.06
N LYS A 51 -10.46 -10.94 3.18
CA LYS A 51 -11.86 -11.19 3.52
C LYS A 51 -11.95 -12.49 4.29
N VAL A 52 -12.45 -12.45 5.52
CA VAL A 52 -12.74 -13.62 6.35
C VAL A 52 -14.19 -14.06 6.15
N SER A 53 -15.11 -13.10 6.14
CA SER A 53 -16.54 -13.26 5.84
C SER A 53 -17.09 -11.94 5.30
N ASP A 54 -18.40 -11.87 5.02
CA ASP A 54 -19.04 -10.60 4.63
C ASP A 54 -19.04 -9.56 5.75
N ASP A 55 -18.99 -10.00 7.00
CA ASP A 55 -19.00 -9.15 8.19
C ASP A 55 -17.63 -9.03 8.86
N GLU A 56 -16.58 -9.65 8.31
CA GLU A 56 -15.25 -9.62 8.92
C GLU A 56 -14.14 -9.59 7.88
N PHE A 57 -13.24 -8.60 8.06
CA PHE A 57 -12.00 -8.44 7.28
C PHE A 57 -10.80 -8.29 8.21
N LEU A 58 -9.65 -8.78 7.75
CA LEU A 58 -8.35 -8.43 8.30
C LEU A 58 -7.69 -7.42 7.35
N ILE A 59 -7.12 -6.37 7.94
CA ILE A 59 -6.34 -5.37 7.21
C ILE A 59 -4.99 -5.18 7.88
N GLY A 60 -3.92 -5.32 7.10
CA GLY A 60 -2.53 -5.05 7.55
C GLY A 60 -2.13 -3.65 7.11
N VAL A 61 -1.90 -2.77 8.06
CA VAL A 61 -1.53 -1.37 7.82
C VAL A 61 -0.17 -1.05 8.42
N PRO A 62 0.66 -0.18 7.82
CA PRO A 62 1.94 0.21 8.40
C PRO A 62 1.75 0.76 9.82
N VAL A 63 2.56 0.27 10.77
CA VAL A 63 2.41 0.58 12.21
C VAL A 63 2.35 2.07 12.51
N ASN A 64 3.13 2.88 11.79
CA ASN A 64 3.19 4.34 11.96
C ASN A 64 1.96 5.09 11.43
N THR A 65 1.02 4.42 10.75
CA THR A 65 -0.20 5.04 10.21
C THR A 65 -1.45 4.73 11.03
N VAL A 66 -1.38 3.78 11.97
CA VAL A 66 -2.53 3.24 12.70
C VAL A 66 -3.34 4.32 13.41
N ASP A 67 -2.69 5.16 14.21
CA ASP A 67 -3.39 6.18 15.00
C ASP A 67 -4.11 7.20 14.12
N ASN A 68 -3.46 7.67 13.05
CA ASN A 68 -4.07 8.59 12.10
C ASN A 68 -5.23 7.94 11.34
N LEU A 69 -5.07 6.68 10.97
CA LEU A 69 -6.13 5.91 10.31
C LEU A 69 -7.34 5.74 11.22
N LEU A 70 -7.15 5.27 12.46
CA LEU A 70 -8.24 5.07 13.41
C LEU A 70 -8.99 6.38 13.69
N LYS A 71 -8.27 7.48 13.88
CA LYS A 71 -8.87 8.81 14.05
C LYS A 71 -9.69 9.24 12.82
N HIS A 72 -9.17 8.97 11.62
CA HIS A 72 -9.87 9.26 10.37
C HIS A 72 -11.15 8.42 10.23
N LEU A 73 -11.11 7.15 10.60
CA LEU A 73 -12.21 6.20 10.44
C LEU A 73 -13.26 6.26 11.53
N GLU A 74 -12.96 6.82 12.71
CA GLU A 74 -13.83 6.81 13.90
C GLU A 74 -15.27 7.20 13.59
N ARG A 75 -15.46 8.34 12.91
CA ARG A 75 -16.79 8.84 12.55
C ARG A 75 -17.53 7.89 11.61
N TYR A 76 -16.84 7.39 10.61
CA TYR A 76 -17.43 6.52 9.59
C TYR A 76 -17.77 5.15 10.18
N ALA A 77 -16.87 4.56 10.97
CA ALA A 77 -17.07 3.27 11.63
C ALA A 77 -18.28 3.31 12.58
N ARG A 78 -18.39 4.39 13.38
CA ARG A 78 -19.53 4.58 14.30
C ARG A 78 -20.87 4.65 13.54
N LEU A 79 -20.94 5.42 12.46
CA LEU A 79 -22.16 5.58 11.65
C LEU A 79 -22.55 4.27 10.92
N SER A 80 -21.58 3.44 10.59
CA SER A 80 -21.79 2.17 9.89
C SER A 80 -21.95 0.96 10.83
N HIS A 81 -21.92 1.17 12.14
CA HIS A 81 -21.94 0.10 13.16
C HIS A 81 -20.80 -0.93 12.96
N VAL A 82 -19.60 -0.45 12.67
CA VAL A 82 -18.39 -1.26 12.48
C VAL A 82 -17.44 -1.06 13.64
N GLN A 83 -16.83 -2.16 14.08
CA GLN A 83 -15.74 -2.16 15.05
C GLN A 83 -14.42 -2.41 14.35
N ILE A 84 -13.39 -1.65 14.72
CA ILE A 84 -12.02 -1.83 14.22
C ILE A 84 -11.14 -2.12 15.44
N LEU A 85 -10.58 -3.31 15.50
CA LEU A 85 -9.88 -3.83 16.68
C LEU A 85 -8.49 -4.36 16.28
N PRO A 86 -7.43 -4.11 17.06
CA PRO A 86 -6.13 -4.74 16.85
C PRO A 86 -6.24 -6.26 17.06
N THR A 87 -5.36 -7.01 16.39
CA THR A 87 -5.27 -8.47 16.54
C THR A 87 -3.83 -8.89 16.80
N GLU A 88 -3.64 -10.15 17.21
CA GLU A 88 -2.31 -10.77 17.32
C GLU A 88 -1.82 -11.36 15.99
N GLN A 89 -2.57 -11.21 14.93
CA GLN A 89 -2.18 -11.69 13.61
C GLN A 89 -1.03 -10.87 13.03
N ASN A 90 -0.21 -11.53 12.23
CA ASN A 90 0.85 -10.91 11.45
C ASN A 90 0.56 -11.13 9.97
N VAL A 91 1.05 -10.22 9.13
CA VAL A 91 1.01 -10.36 7.70
C VAL A 91 2.43 -10.52 7.15
N PHE A 92 2.60 -11.50 6.29
CA PHE A 92 3.85 -11.82 5.61
C PHE A 92 3.68 -11.68 4.11
N ILE A 93 4.78 -11.48 3.40
CA ILE A 93 4.83 -11.68 1.95
C ILE A 93 5.59 -12.98 1.68
N ASP A 94 4.99 -13.85 0.90
CA ASP A 94 5.67 -15.00 0.31
C ASP A 94 6.36 -14.54 -0.99
N LEU A 95 7.69 -14.62 -1.02
CA LEU A 95 8.50 -14.19 -2.15
C LEU A 95 8.37 -15.11 -3.37
N ASP A 96 7.91 -16.33 -3.17
CA ASP A 96 7.74 -17.28 -4.28
C ASP A 96 6.45 -16.97 -5.09
N THR A 97 5.43 -16.41 -4.43
CA THR A 97 4.12 -16.10 -5.05
C THR A 97 3.78 -14.62 -5.10
N ALA A 98 4.54 -13.77 -4.40
CA ALA A 98 4.25 -12.35 -4.15
C ALA A 98 2.92 -12.10 -3.40
N GLN A 99 2.34 -13.12 -2.77
CA GLN A 99 1.06 -13.04 -2.08
C GLN A 99 1.23 -12.79 -0.58
N SER A 100 0.17 -12.26 0.03
CA SER A 100 0.10 -12.07 1.47
C SER A 100 -0.28 -13.37 2.18
N VAL A 101 0.43 -13.70 3.25
CA VAL A 101 0.14 -14.82 4.14
C VAL A 101 -0.18 -14.26 5.53
N TRP A 102 -1.26 -14.71 6.14
CA TRP A 102 -1.75 -14.23 7.43
C TRP A 102 -1.58 -15.33 8.46
N SER A 103 -0.95 -15.02 9.61
CA SER A 103 -0.67 -16.01 10.65
C SER A 103 -0.55 -15.37 12.03
N ILE A 104 -0.97 -16.11 13.06
CA ILE A 104 -0.73 -15.77 14.47
C ILE A 104 0.72 -16.09 14.87
N GLN A 105 1.40 -16.99 14.16
CA GLN A 105 2.79 -17.34 14.46
C GLN A 105 3.73 -16.18 14.10
N ALA A 106 4.47 -15.69 15.08
CA ALA A 106 5.33 -14.51 14.94
C ALA A 106 6.71 -14.79 14.29
N GLU A 107 7.14 -16.06 14.26
CA GLU A 107 8.52 -16.45 13.93
C GLU A 107 8.59 -17.30 12.66
N ILE A 108 8.38 -16.67 11.51
CA ILE A 108 8.56 -17.34 10.21
C ILE A 108 9.47 -16.52 9.28
N ASN A 109 10.31 -15.63 9.79
CA ASN A 109 11.25 -14.93 8.93
C ASN A 109 12.36 -15.85 8.46
N SER A 110 12.27 -16.28 7.21
CA SER A 110 13.34 -17.04 6.54
C SER A 110 14.22 -16.18 5.63
N ILE A 111 13.98 -14.85 5.59
CA ILE A 111 14.53 -13.95 4.58
C ILE A 111 15.08 -12.68 5.25
N SER A 112 16.22 -12.21 4.76
CA SER A 112 16.85 -10.97 5.22
C SER A 112 16.15 -9.73 4.64
N ASP A 113 16.29 -8.58 5.32
CA ASP A 113 15.80 -7.27 4.84
C ASP A 113 16.38 -6.91 3.45
N LYS A 114 17.63 -7.26 3.21
CA LYS A 114 18.29 -7.03 1.93
C LYS A 114 17.64 -7.82 0.81
N GLU A 115 17.35 -9.09 1.05
CA GLU A 115 16.70 -9.97 0.08
C GLU A 115 15.27 -9.52 -0.20
N PHE A 116 14.54 -9.14 0.83
CA PHE A 116 13.20 -8.57 0.66
C PHE A 116 13.23 -7.23 -0.08
N THR A 117 14.21 -6.37 0.18
CA THR A 117 14.37 -5.10 -0.55
C THR A 117 14.61 -5.34 -2.03
N LEU A 118 15.49 -6.27 -2.39
CA LEU A 118 15.72 -6.65 -3.79
C LEU A 118 14.43 -7.18 -4.44
N PHE A 119 13.74 -8.10 -3.77
CA PHE A 119 12.46 -8.61 -4.25
C PHE A 119 11.45 -7.50 -4.54
N ARG A 120 11.31 -6.53 -3.63
CA ARG A 120 10.41 -5.38 -3.84
C ARG A 120 10.81 -4.53 -5.05
N LEU A 121 12.10 -4.29 -5.23
CA LEU A 121 12.61 -3.54 -6.38
C LEU A 121 12.37 -4.30 -7.70
N ASP A 122 12.58 -5.63 -7.71
CA ASP A 122 12.36 -6.45 -8.90
C ASP A 122 10.89 -6.51 -9.32
N HIS A 123 9.98 -6.47 -8.35
CA HIS A 123 8.53 -6.53 -8.58
C HIS A 123 7.85 -5.16 -8.52
N ASN A 124 8.62 -4.07 -8.37
CA ASN A 124 8.11 -2.71 -8.24
C ASN A 124 7.03 -2.59 -7.13
N ILE A 125 7.34 -3.08 -5.93
CA ILE A 125 6.47 -3.08 -4.75
C ILE A 125 6.97 -2.05 -3.73
N PRO A 126 6.60 -0.77 -3.83
CA PRO A 126 6.95 0.23 -2.85
C PRO A 126 6.14 0.05 -1.56
N LEU A 127 6.70 0.41 -0.42
CA LEU A 127 6.04 0.37 0.88
C LEU A 127 5.79 1.77 1.42
N MET A 128 4.59 1.97 1.96
CA MET A 128 4.23 3.17 2.69
C MET A 128 5.06 3.28 3.98
N GLY A 129 5.50 4.50 4.29
CA GLY A 129 6.38 4.77 5.43
C GLY A 129 7.87 4.59 5.12
N ILE A 130 8.20 3.95 3.99
CA ILE A 130 9.58 3.76 3.51
C ILE A 130 9.78 4.51 2.19
N ASP A 131 9.03 4.16 1.15
CA ASP A 131 9.22 4.67 -0.20
C ASP A 131 8.28 5.84 -0.53
N TYR A 132 7.17 5.94 0.17
CA TYR A 132 6.24 7.06 0.12
C TYR A 132 5.53 7.26 1.46
N GLN A 133 4.91 8.41 1.64
CA GLN A 133 4.27 8.81 2.89
C GLN A 133 2.76 9.02 2.71
N ALA A 134 2.06 9.19 3.84
CA ALA A 134 0.70 9.71 3.85
C ALA A 134 0.64 11.07 3.14
N ASP A 135 -0.55 11.46 2.70
CA ASP A 135 -0.83 12.68 1.93
C ASP A 135 -0.25 12.67 0.49
N GLU A 136 0.38 11.57 0.04
CA GLU A 136 0.70 11.42 -1.38
C GLU A 136 -0.60 11.16 -2.19
N PHE A 137 -0.65 11.66 -3.44
CA PHE A 137 -1.79 11.37 -4.32
C PHE A 137 -1.73 9.93 -4.80
N ILE A 138 -2.84 9.19 -4.67
CA ILE A 138 -2.82 7.73 -4.90
C ILE A 138 -2.31 7.32 -6.28
N LEU A 139 -2.60 8.10 -7.34
CA LEU A 139 -2.16 7.77 -8.69
C LEU A 139 -0.66 8.00 -8.92
N ASN A 140 0.02 8.69 -8.00
CA ASN A 140 1.48 8.80 -8.03
C ASN A 140 2.16 7.52 -7.54
N VAL A 141 1.41 6.62 -6.86
CA VAL A 141 1.90 5.38 -6.27
C VAL A 141 1.09 4.21 -6.82
N HIS A 142 1.58 3.48 -7.78
CA HIS A 142 0.98 2.22 -8.29
C HIS A 142 -0.56 2.20 -8.39
N GLU A 143 -1.12 3.03 -9.26
CA GLU A 143 -2.55 3.18 -9.52
C GLU A 143 -3.30 1.84 -9.57
N PHE A 144 -2.85 0.91 -10.41
CA PHE A 144 -3.57 -0.34 -10.67
C PHE A 144 -3.60 -1.33 -9.48
N ASN A 145 -2.74 -1.16 -8.50
CA ASN A 145 -2.74 -2.02 -7.33
C ASN A 145 -3.73 -1.57 -6.26
N PHE A 146 -4.05 -0.27 -6.20
CA PHE A 146 -4.82 0.32 -5.10
C PHE A 146 -6.16 0.91 -5.52
N VAL A 147 -6.45 1.04 -6.82
CA VAL A 147 -7.65 1.71 -7.31
C VAL A 147 -8.41 0.85 -8.29
N SER A 148 -9.72 0.73 -8.07
CA SER A 148 -10.66 0.16 -9.04
C SER A 148 -11.54 1.26 -9.62
N TYR A 149 -11.60 1.33 -10.94
CA TYR A 149 -12.47 2.26 -11.66
C TYR A 149 -13.84 1.65 -12.00
N THR A 150 -14.02 0.36 -11.71
CA THR A 150 -15.25 -0.37 -12.00
C THR A 150 -16.12 -0.63 -10.77
N LYS A 151 -15.58 -0.38 -9.56
CA LYS A 151 -16.37 -0.47 -8.32
C LYS A 151 -17.30 0.75 -8.16
N GLY A 152 -18.26 0.66 -7.24
CA GLY A 152 -19.11 1.79 -6.83
C GLY A 152 -18.35 2.96 -6.22
N CYS A 153 -19.07 4.04 -5.91
CA CYS A 153 -18.49 5.26 -5.35
C CYS A 153 -17.75 5.00 -4.03
N PHE A 154 -16.62 5.69 -3.85
CA PHE A 154 -15.84 5.67 -2.63
C PHE A 154 -15.30 7.06 -2.28
N LEU A 155 -14.90 7.23 -1.02
CA LEU A 155 -14.35 8.49 -0.53
C LEU A 155 -13.07 8.87 -1.31
N GLY A 156 -13.05 10.09 -1.88
CA GLY A 156 -11.92 10.59 -2.67
C GLY A 156 -11.91 10.16 -4.14
N GLN A 157 -12.96 9.51 -4.63
CA GLN A 157 -13.03 9.04 -6.03
C GLN A 157 -12.99 10.16 -7.06
N GLU A 158 -13.66 11.28 -6.80
CA GLU A 158 -13.81 12.35 -7.80
C GLU A 158 -12.46 12.90 -8.31
N PRO A 159 -11.53 13.37 -7.46
CA PRO A 159 -10.23 13.83 -7.91
C PRO A 159 -9.39 12.72 -8.56
N VAL A 160 -9.50 11.47 -8.09
CA VAL A 160 -8.81 10.31 -8.67
C VAL A 160 -9.30 10.06 -10.10
N ALA A 161 -10.61 9.94 -10.30
CA ALA A 161 -11.21 9.73 -11.63
C ALA A 161 -10.93 10.90 -12.57
N LYS A 162 -10.92 12.14 -12.07
CA LYS A 162 -10.60 13.32 -12.88
C LYS A 162 -9.18 13.27 -13.44
N VAL A 163 -8.20 12.91 -12.63
CA VAL A 163 -6.81 12.78 -13.08
C VAL A 163 -6.66 11.59 -14.01
N HIS A 164 -7.21 10.43 -13.67
CA HIS A 164 -7.18 9.24 -14.51
C HIS A 164 -7.72 9.49 -15.93
N ASN A 165 -8.90 10.16 -16.04
CA ASN A 165 -9.58 10.36 -17.32
C ASN A 165 -9.06 11.53 -18.15
N ARG A 166 -8.40 12.52 -17.56
CA ARG A 166 -8.05 13.77 -18.24
C ARG A 166 -6.56 14.05 -18.35
N ALA A 167 -5.77 13.43 -17.51
CA ALA A 167 -4.34 13.70 -17.41
C ALA A 167 -3.61 12.45 -16.92
N LYS A 168 -2.27 12.47 -17.00
CA LYS A 168 -1.43 11.55 -16.24
C LYS A 168 -1.16 12.15 -14.85
N PRO A 169 -0.86 11.34 -13.82
CA PRO A 169 -0.36 11.87 -12.56
C PRO A 169 0.90 12.71 -12.80
N SER A 170 1.12 13.73 -11.99
CA SER A 170 2.25 14.66 -12.18
C SER A 170 3.62 14.00 -12.06
N ARG A 171 3.67 12.91 -11.31
CA ARG A 171 4.86 12.09 -11.06
C ARG A 171 4.45 10.65 -10.79
N THR A 172 5.36 9.70 -10.94
CA THR A 172 5.12 8.28 -10.66
C THR A 172 6.28 7.74 -9.83
N LEU A 173 5.96 7.01 -8.77
CA LEU A 173 6.94 6.25 -7.99
C LEU A 173 7.33 4.99 -8.78
N THR A 174 8.59 4.85 -9.08
CA THR A 174 9.11 3.72 -9.87
C THR A 174 10.53 3.38 -9.47
N VAL A 175 10.99 2.21 -9.89
CA VAL A 175 12.39 1.79 -9.71
C VAL A 175 13.27 2.46 -10.77
N VAL A 176 14.36 3.05 -10.32
CA VAL A 176 15.39 3.68 -11.18
C VAL A 176 16.77 3.14 -10.83
N TYR A 177 17.69 3.17 -11.80
CA TYR A 177 19.10 2.86 -11.55
C TYR A 177 19.87 4.12 -11.14
N GLU A 178 20.68 3.99 -10.07
CA GLU A 178 21.42 5.11 -9.48
C GLU A 178 22.39 5.80 -10.47
N ASP A 179 23.01 5.03 -11.38
CA ASP A 179 23.89 5.52 -12.42
C ASP A 179 23.20 6.35 -13.52
N GLN A 180 21.87 6.33 -13.56
CA GLN A 180 21.04 7.13 -14.46
C GLN A 180 20.52 8.42 -13.80
N CYS A 181 20.81 8.61 -12.53
CA CYS A 181 20.28 9.70 -11.71
C CYS A 181 21.32 10.83 -11.53
N SER A 182 20.83 12.07 -11.45
CA SER A 182 21.64 13.19 -10.97
C SER A 182 21.96 13.04 -9.48
N GLU A 183 22.98 13.73 -8.97
CA GLU A 183 23.30 13.69 -7.52
C GLU A 183 22.13 14.15 -6.64
N GLN A 184 21.34 15.10 -7.12
CA GLN A 184 20.12 15.54 -6.41
C GLN A 184 19.04 14.44 -6.37
N ASP A 185 18.91 13.68 -7.45
CA ASP A 185 17.93 12.59 -7.55
C ASP A 185 18.35 11.38 -6.71
N LYS A 186 19.66 11.06 -6.69
CA LYS A 186 20.20 10.00 -5.81
C LYS A 186 19.83 10.22 -4.34
N ALA A 187 19.89 11.48 -3.88
CA ALA A 187 19.51 11.83 -2.51
C ALA A 187 18.00 11.63 -2.20
N ARG A 188 17.15 11.45 -3.23
CA ARG A 188 15.71 11.21 -3.09
C ARG A 188 15.33 9.74 -3.24
N MET A 189 16.27 8.90 -3.62
CA MET A 189 16.04 7.46 -3.76
C MET A 189 15.81 6.81 -2.41
N THR A 190 14.91 5.84 -2.36
CA THR A 190 14.66 5.01 -1.19
C THR A 190 14.88 3.53 -1.51
N SER A 191 15.03 2.69 -0.48
CA SER A 191 15.20 1.23 -0.62
C SER A 191 16.31 0.83 -1.58
N ILE A 192 17.46 1.52 -1.52
CA ILE A 192 18.56 1.31 -2.48
C ILE A 192 19.24 -0.04 -2.21
N ALA A 193 19.35 -0.87 -3.24
CA ALA A 193 20.07 -2.14 -3.20
C ALA A 193 20.84 -2.39 -4.50
N ALA A 194 21.90 -3.18 -4.42
CA ALA A 194 22.61 -3.66 -5.60
C ALA A 194 21.90 -4.85 -6.19
N ASP A 195 21.59 -4.78 -7.46
CA ASP A 195 21.06 -5.88 -8.26
C ASP A 195 22.06 -7.06 -8.27
N SER A 196 21.56 -8.27 -8.02
CA SER A 196 22.40 -9.44 -7.84
C SER A 196 23.10 -9.91 -9.12
N GLU A 197 22.52 -9.62 -10.29
CA GLU A 197 23.01 -10.06 -11.58
C GLU A 197 23.96 -9.02 -12.19
N SER A 198 23.54 -7.76 -12.21
CA SER A 198 24.28 -6.67 -12.86
C SER A 198 25.25 -5.95 -11.94
N GLY A 199 25.10 -6.09 -10.61
CA GLY A 199 25.85 -5.31 -9.62
C GLY A 199 25.46 -3.82 -9.56
N ARG A 200 24.57 -3.34 -10.46
CA ARG A 200 24.11 -1.95 -10.49
C ARG A 200 23.19 -1.66 -9.31
N ARG A 201 23.31 -0.47 -8.75
CA ARG A 201 22.42 -0.04 -7.66
C ARG A 201 21.14 0.53 -8.24
N LYS A 202 20.00 0.13 -7.65
CA LYS A 202 18.66 0.59 -8.00
C LYS A 202 17.86 0.92 -6.73
N GLY A 203 16.83 1.75 -6.86
CA GLY A 203 15.97 2.15 -5.74
C GLY A 203 14.67 2.77 -6.25
N PHE A 204 13.72 3.02 -5.34
CA PHE A 204 12.49 3.74 -5.67
C PHE A 204 12.74 5.24 -5.72
N MET A 205 12.12 5.92 -6.68
CA MET A 205 12.13 7.37 -6.80
C MET A 205 10.86 7.87 -7.50
N PHE A 206 10.39 9.05 -7.12
CA PHE A 206 9.34 9.76 -7.86
C PHE A 206 9.92 10.40 -9.11
N VAL A 207 9.48 9.96 -10.27
CA VAL A 207 9.86 10.50 -11.58
C VAL A 207 8.75 11.40 -12.11
N SER A 208 9.09 12.61 -12.59
CA SER A 208 8.14 13.55 -13.18
C SER A 208 7.58 13.00 -14.49
N ASN A 209 6.25 13.06 -14.66
CA ASN A 209 5.56 12.70 -15.89
C ASN A 209 5.33 13.92 -16.83
N LYS A 210 5.78 15.12 -16.42
CA LYS A 210 5.75 16.27 -17.30
C LYS A 210 6.83 16.06 -18.35
N SER A 211 6.42 15.99 -19.63
CA SER A 211 7.36 16.12 -20.76
C SER A 211 8.10 17.44 -20.60
N ALA A 212 9.42 17.39 -20.67
CA ALA A 212 10.26 18.57 -20.70
C ALA A 212 9.95 19.42 -21.93
#